data_417fff88e07171f46863422f98d452eb
#
_entry.id   417fff88e07171f46863422f98d452eb
#
_cell.length_a   1.000
_cell.length_b   1.000
_cell.length_c   1.000
_cell.angle_alpha   90.00
_cell.angle_beta   90.00
_cell.angle_gamma   90.00
#
_symmetry.space_group_name_H-M   'P 1'
#
loop_
_entity.id
_entity.type
_entity.pdbx_description
1 polymer ?
#
loop_
_entity_poly.entity_id
_entity_poly.type
_entity_poly.pdbx_seq_one_letter_code
_entity_poly.pdbx_strand_id
1 'polypeptide(L)'
;MAERETRSWSLATSREIAVEVRRITAGAVAEVDALEVRRGEIGGDDKAAHVALGQELARAVAGWVRAMEALGVEVKGRWLVDFDNGRGYYCWRWPEEQLEYFHGYDEGFAGRVRIQ
;
A
#
# COMPACT_ATOMS: atom_id res chain seq x y z
N MET A 1 -26.85 -16.00 1.09
CA MET A 1 -25.85 -15.22 0.36
C MET A 1 -25.04 -14.39 1.35
N ALA A 2 -23.78 -14.62 1.34
CA ALA A 2 -22.92 -13.77 2.16
C ALA A 2 -22.86 -12.40 1.48
N GLU A 3 -23.48 -11.44 2.10
CA GLU A 3 -23.28 -10.08 1.65
C GLU A 3 -21.87 -9.66 2.02
N ARG A 4 -21.20 -9.15 1.03
CA ARG A 4 -19.91 -8.54 1.27
C ARG A 4 -20.14 -7.26 2.06
N GLU A 5 -19.81 -7.32 3.32
CA GLU A 5 -19.86 -6.12 4.13
C GLU A 5 -18.83 -5.11 3.61
N THR A 6 -19.33 -4.01 3.12
CA THR A 6 -18.48 -2.89 2.79
C THR A 6 -18.08 -2.25 4.11
N ARG A 7 -16.81 -2.39 4.47
CA ARG A 7 -16.33 -1.80 5.70
C ARG A 7 -16.31 -0.30 5.56
N SER A 8 -17.03 0.37 6.43
CA SER A 8 -17.01 1.82 6.50
C SER A 8 -16.10 2.25 7.65
N TRP A 9 -15.04 2.96 7.32
CA TRP A 9 -14.04 3.38 8.28
C TRP A 9 -14.35 4.77 8.83
N SER A 10 -14.34 4.91 10.15
CA SER A 10 -14.34 6.24 10.77
C SER A 10 -12.94 6.87 10.63
N LEU A 11 -12.84 8.16 10.70
CA LEU A 11 -11.55 8.85 10.67
C LEU A 11 -10.66 8.41 11.85
N ALA A 12 -11.23 8.32 13.05
CA ALA A 12 -10.47 7.93 14.24
C ALA A 12 -9.88 6.54 14.09
N THR A 13 -10.69 5.55 13.69
CA THR A 13 -10.20 4.18 13.48
C THR A 13 -9.20 4.11 12.33
N SER A 14 -9.46 4.86 11.27
CA SER A 14 -8.55 4.92 10.12
C SER A 14 -7.17 5.43 10.55
N ARG A 15 -7.13 6.46 11.38
CA ARG A 15 -5.86 7.01 11.87
C ARG A 15 -5.10 6.03 12.77
N GLU A 16 -5.81 5.25 13.57
CA GLU A 16 -5.20 4.21 14.39
C GLU A 16 -4.57 3.12 13.51
N ILE A 17 -5.32 2.64 12.54
CA ILE A 17 -4.82 1.60 11.62
C ILE A 17 -3.74 2.13 10.69
N ALA A 18 -3.80 3.41 10.34
CA ALA A 18 -2.76 4.02 9.50
C ALA A 18 -1.37 3.95 10.14
N VAL A 19 -1.28 3.98 11.45
CA VAL A 19 -0.01 3.78 12.16
C VAL A 19 0.56 2.40 11.82
N GLU A 20 -0.27 1.37 11.86
CA GLU A 20 0.12 0.00 11.53
C GLU A 20 0.43 -0.15 10.04
N VAL A 21 -0.39 0.47 9.17
CA VAL A 21 -0.14 0.51 7.73
C VAL A 21 1.25 1.07 7.46
N ARG A 22 1.59 2.18 8.09
CA ARG A 22 2.89 2.82 7.89
C ARG A 22 4.04 1.93 8.36
N ARG A 23 3.89 1.31 9.52
CA ARG A 23 4.91 0.41 10.07
C ARG A 23 5.20 -0.76 9.15
N ILE A 24 4.15 -1.42 8.68
CA ILE A 24 4.27 -2.58 7.78
C ILE A 24 4.86 -2.12 6.45
N THR A 25 4.37 -1.00 5.93
CA THR A 25 4.85 -0.47 4.65
C THR A 25 6.32 -0.09 4.72
N ALA A 26 6.78 0.50 5.82
CA ALA A 26 8.19 0.84 6.00
C ALA A 26 9.09 -0.39 5.87
N GLY A 27 8.68 -1.51 6.47
CA GLY A 27 9.42 -2.77 6.35
C GLY A 27 9.45 -3.30 4.92
N ALA A 28 8.31 -3.25 4.23
CA ALA A 28 8.21 -3.70 2.85
C ALA A 28 9.03 -2.82 1.90
N VAL A 29 9.00 -1.50 2.10
CA VAL A 29 9.81 -0.56 1.32
C VAL A 29 11.29 -0.86 1.49
N ALA A 30 11.74 -1.07 2.73
CA ALA A 30 13.15 -1.38 3.00
C ALA A 30 13.58 -2.68 2.31
N GLU A 31 12.73 -3.70 2.34
CA GLU A 31 12.99 -4.98 1.66
C GLU A 31 13.08 -4.79 0.15
N VAL A 32 12.14 -4.08 -0.45
CA VAL A 32 12.12 -3.83 -1.88
C VAL A 32 13.33 -2.99 -2.30
N ASP A 33 13.69 -1.97 -1.53
CA ASP A 33 14.85 -1.13 -1.82
C ASP A 33 16.14 -1.95 -1.80
N ALA A 34 16.30 -2.86 -0.83
CA ALA A 34 17.47 -3.73 -0.76
C ALA A 34 17.55 -4.67 -1.97
N LEU A 35 16.40 -5.18 -2.41
CA LEU A 35 16.34 -6.03 -3.61
C LEU A 35 16.67 -5.23 -4.88
N GLU A 36 16.22 -3.98 -4.97
CA GLU A 36 16.55 -3.12 -6.11
C GLU A 36 18.05 -2.79 -6.16
N VAL A 37 18.69 -2.60 -5.02
CA VAL A 37 20.15 -2.41 -4.97
C VAL A 37 20.85 -3.66 -5.51
N ARG A 38 20.45 -4.85 -5.07
CA ARG A 38 21.01 -6.13 -5.58
C ARG A 38 20.78 -6.26 -7.08
N ARG A 39 19.65 -5.79 -7.57
CA ARG A 39 19.33 -5.82 -9.00
C ARG A 39 20.33 -5.02 -9.81
N GLY A 40 20.76 -3.88 -9.31
CA GLY A 40 21.75 -3.03 -9.97
C GLY A 40 23.14 -3.66 -10.01
N GLU A 41 23.40 -4.65 -9.15
CA GLU A 41 24.68 -5.36 -9.09
C GLU A 41 24.76 -6.59 -9.97
N ILE A 42 23.64 -7.03 -10.53
CA ILE A 42 23.58 -8.20 -11.41
C ILE A 42 24.04 -7.83 -12.81
N GLY A 43 24.88 -8.65 -13.41
CA GLY A 43 25.32 -8.47 -14.80
C GLY A 43 24.13 -8.51 -15.76
N GLY A 44 24.14 -7.63 -16.77
CA GLY A 44 23.04 -7.50 -17.70
C GLY A 44 22.69 -8.75 -18.50
N ASP A 45 23.64 -9.68 -18.65
CA ASP A 45 23.46 -10.93 -19.37
C ASP A 45 23.08 -12.11 -18.46
N ASP A 46 23.06 -11.93 -17.17
CA ASP A 46 22.67 -12.97 -16.21
C ASP A 46 21.16 -13.04 -16.07
N LYS A 47 20.52 -13.66 -17.04
CA LYS A 47 19.05 -13.73 -17.10
C LYS A 47 18.45 -14.50 -15.93
N ALA A 48 19.11 -15.57 -15.50
CA ALA A 48 18.61 -16.40 -14.40
C ALA A 48 18.56 -15.60 -13.09
N ALA A 49 19.61 -14.82 -12.82
CA ALA A 49 19.66 -13.96 -11.63
C ALA A 49 18.59 -12.87 -11.68
N HIS A 50 18.38 -12.26 -12.85
CA HIS A 50 17.33 -11.24 -13.01
C HIS A 50 15.93 -11.83 -12.79
N VAL A 51 15.66 -13.03 -13.31
CA VAL A 51 14.37 -13.70 -13.10
C VAL A 51 14.15 -14.01 -11.62
N ALA A 52 15.17 -14.59 -10.97
CA ALA A 52 15.06 -14.94 -9.55
C ALA A 52 14.80 -13.72 -8.68
N LEU A 53 15.50 -12.63 -8.94
CA LEU A 53 15.33 -11.39 -8.19
C LEU A 53 13.95 -10.76 -8.46
N GLY A 54 13.49 -10.81 -9.70
CA GLY A 54 12.14 -10.34 -10.05
C GLY A 54 11.05 -11.09 -9.27
N GLN A 55 11.24 -12.40 -9.07
CA GLN A 55 10.34 -13.22 -8.27
C GLN A 55 10.38 -12.83 -6.79
N GLU A 56 11.55 -12.52 -6.25
CA GLU A 56 11.68 -12.04 -4.87
C GLU A 56 10.98 -10.69 -4.69
N LEU A 57 11.15 -9.78 -5.64
CA LEU A 57 10.46 -8.47 -5.63
C LEU A 57 8.95 -8.66 -5.64
N ALA A 58 8.46 -9.52 -6.54
CA ALA A 58 7.04 -9.81 -6.64
C ALA A 58 6.48 -10.38 -5.33
N ARG A 59 7.21 -11.29 -4.69
CA ARG A 59 6.79 -11.86 -3.41
C ARG A 59 6.75 -10.82 -2.29
N ALA A 60 7.73 -9.92 -2.26
CA ALA A 60 7.77 -8.85 -1.25
C ALA A 60 6.56 -7.94 -1.38
N VAL A 61 6.24 -7.52 -2.61
CA VAL A 61 5.07 -6.66 -2.86
C VAL A 61 3.77 -7.41 -2.56
N ALA A 62 3.65 -8.66 -2.99
CA ALA A 62 2.47 -9.48 -2.74
C ALA A 62 2.24 -9.70 -1.24
N GLY A 63 3.31 -9.88 -0.48
CA GLY A 63 3.23 -9.99 0.98
C GLY A 63 2.67 -8.73 1.62
N TRP A 64 3.12 -7.57 1.14
CA TRP A 64 2.58 -6.28 1.61
C TRP A 64 1.10 -6.14 1.26
N VAL A 65 0.71 -6.49 0.04
CA VAL A 65 -0.71 -6.44 -0.39
C VAL A 65 -1.57 -7.30 0.54
N ARG A 66 -1.13 -8.52 0.82
CA ARG A 66 -1.88 -9.41 1.73
C ARG A 66 -1.99 -8.83 3.14
N ALA A 67 -0.93 -8.22 3.63
CA ALA A 67 -0.96 -7.57 4.95
C ALA A 67 -1.96 -6.41 4.98
N MET A 68 -2.00 -5.61 3.92
CA MET A 68 -2.95 -4.50 3.81
C MET A 68 -4.39 -5.01 3.76
N GLU A 69 -4.63 -6.02 2.94
CA GLU A 69 -5.96 -6.62 2.83
C GLU A 69 -6.42 -7.22 4.17
N ALA A 70 -5.50 -7.82 4.92
CA ALA A 70 -5.80 -8.36 6.24
C ALA A 70 -6.22 -7.26 7.24
N LEU A 71 -5.71 -6.05 7.07
CA LEU A 71 -6.13 -4.90 7.88
C LEU A 71 -7.48 -4.33 7.41
N GLY A 72 -7.96 -4.72 6.25
CA GLY A 72 -9.24 -4.27 5.71
C GLY A 72 -9.15 -3.00 4.88
N VAL A 73 -7.96 -2.56 4.53
CA VAL A 73 -7.78 -1.40 3.63
C VAL A 73 -7.69 -1.85 2.18
N GLU A 74 -7.97 -0.95 1.25
CA GLU A 74 -7.92 -1.24 -0.17
C GLU A 74 -6.60 -0.79 -0.78
N VAL A 75 -5.91 -1.68 -1.44
CA VAL A 75 -4.67 -1.36 -2.13
C VAL A 75 -5.02 -0.77 -3.49
N LYS A 76 -4.54 0.43 -3.76
CA LYS A 76 -4.78 1.15 -5.03
C LYS A 76 -3.54 1.22 -5.90
N GLY A 77 -2.39 0.92 -5.36
CA GLY A 77 -1.12 0.90 -6.05
C GLY A 77 -0.03 0.55 -5.06
N ARG A 78 1.22 0.48 -5.54
CA ARG A 78 2.34 0.17 -4.66
C ARG A 78 2.49 1.29 -3.63
N TRP A 79 2.41 0.90 -2.38
CA TRP A 79 2.51 1.77 -1.20
C TRP A 79 1.40 2.81 -1.09
N LEU A 80 0.25 2.53 -1.74
CA LEU A 80 -0.91 3.42 -1.76
C LEU A 80 -2.14 2.65 -1.33
N VAL A 81 -2.81 3.12 -0.26
CA VAL A 81 -4.01 2.46 0.27
C VAL A 81 -5.12 3.47 0.54
N ASP A 82 -6.34 2.99 0.45
CA ASP A 82 -7.54 3.76 0.72
C ASP A 82 -8.38 3.08 1.79
N PHE A 83 -9.00 3.91 2.62
CA PHE A 83 -9.91 3.49 3.68
C PHE A 83 -11.31 3.96 3.29
N ASP A 84 -12.19 3.02 2.97
CA ASP A 84 -13.57 3.34 2.57
C ASP A 84 -14.35 3.89 3.76
N ASN A 85 -14.79 5.15 3.67
CA ASN A 85 -15.54 5.78 4.76
C ASN A 85 -17.05 5.86 4.50
N GLY A 86 -17.53 5.21 3.43
CA GLY A 86 -18.94 5.21 3.06
C GLY A 86 -19.34 6.34 2.11
N ARG A 87 -18.49 7.36 1.96
CA ARG A 87 -18.72 8.50 1.05
C ARG A 87 -17.57 8.71 0.08
N GLY A 88 -16.48 8.02 0.30
CA GLY A 88 -15.27 8.10 -0.46
C GLY A 88 -14.18 7.42 0.33
N TYR A 89 -12.96 7.86 0.14
CA TYR A 89 -11.80 7.23 0.74
C TYR A 89 -10.93 8.20 1.49
N TYR A 90 -10.53 7.84 2.73
CA TYR A 90 -9.31 8.41 3.29
C TYR A 90 -8.15 7.75 2.59
N CYS A 91 -7.16 8.53 2.17
CA CYS A 91 -6.09 8.07 1.29
C CYS A 91 -4.73 8.28 1.93
N TRP A 92 -3.93 7.22 1.96
CA TRP A 92 -2.58 7.25 2.50
C TRP A 92 -1.58 6.69 1.47
N ARG A 93 -0.47 7.38 1.34
CA ARG A 93 0.63 6.96 0.47
C ARG A 93 1.95 7.09 1.21
N TRP A 94 2.81 6.08 1.08
CA TRP A 94 4.17 6.16 1.60
C TRP A 94 4.93 7.33 0.95
N PRO A 95 5.71 8.15 1.65
CA PRO A 95 6.05 8.05 3.08
C PRO A 95 5.28 9.01 4.00
N GLU A 96 4.04 9.33 3.69
CA GLU A 96 3.23 10.21 4.53
C GLU A 96 3.23 9.74 5.97
N GLU A 97 3.43 10.66 6.89
CA GLU A 97 3.54 10.30 8.30
C GLU A 97 2.19 10.04 8.97
N GLN A 98 1.14 10.69 8.45
CA GLN A 98 -0.20 10.59 9.00
C GLN A 98 -1.21 10.47 7.88
N LEU A 99 -2.43 10.05 8.24
CA LEU A 99 -3.56 9.98 7.33
C LEU A 99 -4.21 11.36 7.28
N GLU A 100 -3.96 12.10 6.20
CA GLU A 100 -4.36 13.50 6.08
C GLU A 100 -5.18 13.84 4.85
N TYR A 101 -5.49 12.86 4.00
CA TYR A 101 -6.11 13.14 2.70
C TYR A 101 -7.37 12.33 2.49
N PHE A 102 -8.26 12.89 1.69
CA PHE A 102 -9.52 12.29 1.30
C PHE A 102 -9.74 12.50 -0.20
N HIS A 103 -10.38 11.54 -0.87
CA HIS A 103 -10.89 11.70 -2.22
C HIS A 103 -12.22 10.97 -2.37
N GLY A 104 -13.06 11.41 -3.31
CA GLY A 104 -14.28 10.70 -3.65
C GLY A 104 -14.00 9.38 -4.34
N TYR A 105 -15.03 8.55 -4.45
CA TYR A 105 -14.90 7.21 -5.06
C TYR A 105 -14.38 7.28 -6.49
N ASP A 106 -14.71 8.32 -7.22
CA ASP A 106 -14.37 8.45 -8.64
C ASP A 106 -13.16 9.34 -8.92
N GLU A 107 -12.54 9.89 -7.88
CA GLU A 107 -11.51 10.91 -8.08
C GLU A 107 -10.08 10.37 -8.08
N GLY A 108 -9.83 9.32 -7.36
CA GLY A 108 -8.51 8.72 -7.25
C GLY A 108 -7.48 9.60 -6.55
N PHE A 109 -6.22 9.16 -6.60
CA PHE A 109 -5.10 9.81 -5.90
C PHE A 109 -4.93 11.28 -6.30
N ALA A 110 -5.03 11.58 -7.59
CA ALA A 110 -4.81 12.93 -8.09
C ALA A 110 -5.85 13.93 -7.59
N GLY A 111 -7.03 13.46 -7.21
CA GLY A 111 -8.09 14.30 -6.70
C GLY A 111 -8.10 14.47 -5.18
N ARG A 112 -7.05 14.04 -4.49
CA ARG A 112 -7.01 14.13 -3.03
C ARG A 112 -7.06 15.56 -2.53
N VAL A 113 -7.81 15.73 -1.46
CA VAL A 113 -7.82 17.00 -0.72
C VAL A 113 -7.49 16.71 0.74
N ARG A 114 -6.96 17.70 1.43
CA ARG A 114 -6.61 17.54 2.85
C ARG A 114 -7.88 17.44 3.69
N ILE A 115 -7.86 16.52 4.65
CA ILE A 115 -8.96 16.38 5.63
C ILE A 115 -8.94 17.61 6.52
N GLN A 116 -10.10 18.23 6.67
CA GLN A 116 -10.25 19.42 7.50
C GLN A 116 -10.41 19.06 8.98
#